data_96693188b9f60fcd1ffc22b15d792ba0
#
_entry.id   96693188b9f60fcd1ffc22b15d792ba0
#
_cell.length_a   1.000
_cell.length_b   1.000
_cell.length_c   1.000
_cell.angle_alpha   90.00
_cell.angle_beta   90.00
_cell.angle_gamma   90.00
#
_symmetry.space_group_name_H-M   'P 1'
#
loop_
_entity.id
_entity.type
_entity.pdbx_description
1 polymer ?
#
loop_
_entity_poly.entity_id
_entity_poly.type
_entity_poly.pdbx_seq_one_letter_code
_entity_poly.pdbx_strand_id
1 'polypeptide(L)'
;MLYQGKVKQVWSTDDPDVLEFRFTNQISVFDQIIPSLIPRKGESLNRTTAHWFKLVEEENVCGTHLVEVNSADRCLVRKVEVIKEPGAIPRDMEWVFVPLEFICRHYLSGSAWRRFQRG
;
A
#
# COMPACT_ATOMS: atom_id res chain seq x y z
N MET A 1 -2.61 -13.77 -10.70
CA MET A 1 -2.19 -13.15 -9.40
C MET A 1 -0.68 -13.09 -9.34
N LEU A 2 -0.10 -11.93 -9.08
CA LEU A 2 1.35 -11.68 -9.02
C LEU A 2 1.88 -11.77 -7.59
N TYR A 3 1.12 -11.27 -6.63
CA TYR A 3 1.54 -11.19 -5.24
C TYR A 3 0.34 -11.31 -4.28
N GLN A 4 0.55 -11.95 -3.14
CA GLN A 4 -0.42 -12.08 -2.05
C GLN A 4 0.20 -11.49 -0.79
N GLY A 5 -0.33 -10.37 -0.33
CA GLY A 5 -0.03 -9.80 0.98
C GLY A 5 -1.03 -10.24 2.06
N LYS A 6 -0.89 -9.70 3.27
CA LYS A 6 -1.78 -10.01 4.39
C LYS A 6 -3.20 -9.43 4.24
N VAL A 7 -3.32 -8.31 3.54
CA VAL A 7 -4.59 -7.57 3.39
C VAL A 7 -4.96 -7.30 1.94
N LYS A 8 -4.06 -7.53 1.01
CA LYS A 8 -4.21 -7.16 -0.39
C LYS A 8 -3.52 -8.16 -1.30
N GLN A 9 -4.13 -8.39 -2.44
CA GLN A 9 -3.57 -9.15 -3.58
C GLN A 9 -3.24 -8.19 -4.71
N VAL A 10 -2.22 -8.53 -5.49
CA VAL A 10 -1.82 -7.80 -6.70
C VAL A 10 -2.02 -8.71 -7.90
N TRP A 11 -2.75 -8.23 -8.88
CA TRP A 11 -3.07 -8.94 -10.11
C TRP A 11 -2.59 -8.18 -11.34
N SER A 12 -2.19 -8.90 -12.38
CA SER A 12 -1.99 -8.33 -13.70
C SER A 12 -3.34 -7.98 -14.34
N THR A 13 -3.33 -6.99 -15.20
CA THR A 13 -4.44 -6.65 -16.10
C THR A 13 -4.04 -6.94 -17.55
N ASP A 14 -4.90 -6.63 -18.51
CA ASP A 14 -4.57 -6.71 -19.93
C ASP A 14 -3.61 -5.60 -20.36
N ASP A 15 -3.55 -4.50 -19.60
CA ASP A 15 -2.58 -3.44 -19.77
C ASP A 15 -1.29 -3.77 -18.98
N PRO A 16 -0.12 -3.87 -19.66
CA PRO A 16 1.14 -4.21 -18.99
C PRO A 16 1.62 -3.18 -17.98
N ASP A 17 1.14 -1.94 -18.07
CA ASP A 17 1.51 -0.81 -17.20
C ASP A 17 0.52 -0.59 -16.05
N VAL A 18 -0.52 -1.41 -15.97
CA VAL A 18 -1.57 -1.30 -14.94
C VAL A 18 -1.70 -2.60 -14.16
N LEU A 19 -1.81 -2.48 -12.85
CA LEU A 19 -2.08 -3.58 -11.93
C LEU A 19 -3.43 -3.38 -11.23
N GLU A 20 -4.06 -4.48 -10.86
CA GLU A 20 -5.26 -4.47 -10.03
C GLU A 20 -4.89 -4.84 -8.58
N PHE A 21 -5.23 -3.98 -7.64
CA PHE A 21 -5.22 -4.28 -6.22
C PHE A 21 -6.59 -4.79 -5.79
N ARG A 22 -6.62 -5.96 -5.16
CA ARG A 22 -7.81 -6.56 -4.55
C ARG A 22 -7.63 -6.62 -3.05
N PHE A 23 -8.38 -5.82 -2.33
CA PHE A 23 -8.34 -5.79 -0.86
C PHE A 23 -9.17 -6.93 -0.29
N THR A 24 -8.67 -7.59 0.73
CA THR A 24 -9.29 -8.77 1.31
C THR A 24 -9.93 -8.47 2.67
N ASN A 25 -10.88 -9.30 3.04
CA ASN A 25 -11.49 -9.28 4.38
C ASN A 25 -10.66 -10.00 5.45
N GLN A 26 -9.48 -10.51 5.05
CA GLN A 26 -8.58 -11.24 5.90
C GLN A 26 -7.98 -10.35 7.00
N ILE A 27 -7.75 -10.92 8.17
CA ILE A 27 -7.13 -10.26 9.31
C ILE A 27 -5.89 -11.05 9.77
N SER A 28 -4.90 -10.31 10.27
CA SER A 28 -3.73 -10.89 10.93
C SER A 28 -3.50 -10.23 12.29
N VAL A 29 -3.02 -11.01 13.24
CA VAL A 29 -2.63 -10.54 14.58
C VAL A 29 -1.21 -11.04 14.86
N PHE A 30 -0.30 -10.14 15.25
CA PHE A 30 1.13 -10.44 15.38
C PHE A 30 1.70 -11.20 14.19
N ASP A 31 1.36 -10.76 12.96
CA ASP A 31 1.74 -11.35 11.69
C ASP A 31 1.19 -12.77 11.41
N GLN A 32 0.37 -13.31 12.29
CA GLN A 32 -0.36 -14.57 12.08
C GLN A 32 -1.72 -14.30 11.46
N ILE A 33 -1.99 -14.97 10.33
CA ILE A 33 -3.32 -14.92 9.70
C ILE A 33 -4.29 -15.70 10.57
N ILE A 34 -5.40 -15.06 10.95
CA ILE A 34 -6.48 -15.74 11.65
C ILE A 34 -7.58 -16.20 10.68
N PRO A 35 -8.23 -17.34 10.97
CA PRO A 35 -9.25 -17.90 10.07
C PRO A 35 -10.48 -17.01 9.87
N SER A 36 -10.75 -16.11 10.83
CA SER A 36 -11.91 -15.21 10.76
C SER A 36 -11.74 -14.13 9.71
N LEU A 37 -12.82 -13.81 9.01
CA LEU A 37 -12.90 -12.69 8.08
C LEU A 37 -13.71 -11.56 8.71
N ILE A 38 -13.30 -10.32 8.46
CA ILE A 38 -14.08 -9.14 8.86
C ILE A 38 -14.88 -8.68 7.64
N PRO A 39 -16.21 -8.81 7.64
CA PRO A 39 -17.03 -8.39 6.53
C PRO A 39 -16.77 -6.92 6.15
N ARG A 40 -16.69 -6.64 4.85
CA ARG A 40 -16.47 -5.30 4.27
C ARG A 40 -15.14 -4.62 4.65
N LYS A 41 -14.21 -5.32 5.30
CA LYS A 41 -12.87 -4.75 5.60
C LYS A 41 -12.12 -4.38 4.31
N GLY A 42 -12.14 -5.24 3.30
CA GLY A 42 -11.51 -4.96 2.00
C GLY A 42 -12.09 -3.71 1.34
N GLU A 43 -13.41 -3.56 1.37
CA GLU A 43 -14.09 -2.36 0.87
C GLU A 43 -13.66 -1.09 1.63
N SER A 44 -13.61 -1.14 2.95
CA SER A 44 -13.17 -0.01 3.78
C SER A 44 -11.72 0.38 3.49
N LEU A 45 -10.83 -0.60 3.35
CA LEU A 45 -9.42 -0.36 3.00
C LEU A 45 -9.28 0.29 1.62
N ASN A 46 -10.00 -0.22 0.61
CA ASN A 46 -9.97 0.35 -0.73
C ASN A 46 -10.45 1.80 -0.75
N ARG A 47 -11.59 2.08 -0.12
CA ARG A 47 -12.17 3.43 -0.05
C ARG A 47 -11.25 4.41 0.69
N THR A 48 -10.67 3.99 1.82
CA THR A 48 -9.75 4.83 2.58
C THR A 48 -8.48 5.13 1.78
N THR A 49 -7.92 4.11 1.12
CA THR A 49 -6.75 4.29 0.25
C THR A 49 -7.04 5.28 -0.89
N ALA A 50 -8.14 5.07 -1.59
CA ALA A 50 -8.53 5.94 -2.70
C ALA A 50 -8.83 7.39 -2.26
N HIS A 51 -9.44 7.56 -1.10
CA HIS A 51 -9.69 8.89 -0.53
C HIS A 51 -8.40 9.66 -0.27
N TRP A 52 -7.43 9.04 0.39
CA TRP A 52 -6.15 9.69 0.68
C TRP A 52 -5.35 9.99 -0.57
N PHE A 53 -5.34 9.11 -1.56
CA PHE A 53 -4.63 9.34 -2.82
C PHE A 53 -5.23 10.53 -3.57
N LYS A 54 -6.57 10.59 -3.69
CA LYS A 54 -7.25 11.72 -4.33
C LYS A 54 -6.99 13.03 -3.58
N LEU A 55 -7.09 13.03 -2.26
CA LEU A 55 -6.84 14.22 -1.45
C LEU A 55 -5.41 14.76 -1.66
N VAL A 56 -4.41 13.88 -1.68
CA VAL A 56 -2.99 14.25 -1.91
C VAL A 56 -2.82 14.89 -3.29
N GLU A 57 -3.51 14.38 -4.31
CA GLU A 57 -3.48 14.94 -5.68
C GLU A 57 -4.25 16.26 -5.77
N GLU A 58 -5.44 16.35 -5.18
CA GLU A 58 -6.27 17.56 -5.14
C GLU A 58 -5.54 18.72 -4.43
N GLU A 59 -4.83 18.43 -3.35
CA GLU A 59 -4.03 19.41 -2.60
C GLU A 59 -2.65 19.70 -3.25
N ASN A 60 -2.38 19.12 -4.42
CA ASN A 60 -1.12 19.29 -5.16
C ASN A 60 0.14 18.94 -4.34
N VAL A 61 0.07 17.98 -3.44
CA VAL A 61 1.21 17.53 -2.64
C VAL A 61 2.14 16.68 -3.49
N CYS A 62 1.61 15.65 -4.16
CA CYS A 62 2.34 14.82 -5.13
C CYS A 62 1.34 14.00 -5.98
N GLY A 63 1.81 13.47 -7.09
CA GLY A 63 1.07 12.47 -7.85
C GLY A 63 1.02 11.13 -7.12
N THR A 64 -0.01 10.32 -7.41
CA THR A 64 -0.13 8.95 -6.87
C THR A 64 -0.16 7.93 -8.00
N HIS A 65 -0.08 6.65 -7.66
CA HIS A 65 -0.20 5.58 -8.65
C HIS A 65 -1.65 5.10 -8.84
N LEU A 66 -2.63 5.71 -8.18
CA LEU A 66 -4.03 5.37 -8.36
C LEU A 66 -4.50 5.79 -9.76
N VAL A 67 -5.04 4.84 -10.52
CA VAL A 67 -5.69 5.10 -11.81
C VAL A 67 -7.19 5.30 -11.61
N GLU A 68 -7.85 4.29 -11.06
CA GLU A 68 -9.29 4.36 -10.75
C GLU A 68 -9.71 3.32 -9.70
N VAL A 69 -10.87 3.55 -9.11
CA VAL A 69 -11.57 2.57 -8.27
C VAL A 69 -12.59 1.85 -9.13
N ASN A 70 -12.27 0.60 -9.52
CA ASN A 70 -13.10 -0.18 -10.45
C ASN A 70 -14.13 -1.09 -9.74
N SER A 71 -14.03 -1.25 -8.42
CA SER A 71 -14.99 -2.02 -7.61
C SER A 71 -14.94 -1.58 -6.14
N ALA A 72 -15.89 -2.05 -5.32
CA ALA A 72 -15.94 -1.71 -3.89
C ALA A 72 -14.64 -2.06 -3.15
N ASP A 73 -14.03 -3.19 -3.48
CA ASP A 73 -12.83 -3.73 -2.84
C ASP A 73 -11.59 -3.76 -3.76
N ARG A 74 -11.64 -3.08 -4.93
CA ARG A 74 -10.58 -3.10 -5.94
C ARG A 74 -10.29 -1.74 -6.52
N CYS A 75 -9.04 -1.53 -6.85
CA CYS A 75 -8.62 -0.37 -7.63
C CYS A 75 -7.53 -0.76 -8.64
N LEU A 76 -7.48 0.01 -9.73
CA LEU A 76 -6.40 -0.03 -10.71
C LEU A 76 -5.32 0.95 -10.30
N VAL A 77 -4.09 0.52 -10.42
CA VAL A 77 -2.92 1.32 -10.08
C VAL A 77 -1.88 1.23 -11.19
N ARG A 78 -1.13 2.30 -11.41
CA ARG A 78 0.03 2.28 -12.30
C ARG A 78 1.08 1.33 -11.74
N LYS A 79 1.61 0.49 -12.59
CA LYS A 79 2.74 -0.36 -12.26
C LYS A 79 3.98 0.50 -12.05
N VAL A 80 4.72 0.20 -10.99
CA VAL A 80 6.00 0.84 -10.68
C VAL A 80 7.09 -0.22 -10.67
N GLU A 81 8.32 0.18 -10.99
CA GLU A 81 9.46 -0.72 -10.88
C GLU A 81 9.84 -0.91 -9.41
N VAL A 82 10.14 -2.15 -9.03
CA VAL A 82 10.53 -2.50 -7.65
C VAL A 82 12.01 -2.83 -7.62
N ILE A 83 12.82 -1.85 -7.19
CA ILE A 83 14.26 -2.02 -6.98
C ILE A 83 14.46 -2.23 -5.47
N LYS A 84 14.92 -3.41 -5.10
CA LYS A 84 15.07 -3.80 -3.68
C LYS A 84 16.29 -3.17 -3.00
N GLU A 85 17.28 -2.78 -3.76
CA GLU A 85 18.51 -2.20 -3.26
C GLU A 85 18.46 -0.66 -3.40
N PRO A 86 18.32 0.11 -2.30
CA PRO A 86 18.18 1.56 -2.37
C PRO A 86 19.31 2.26 -3.11
N GLY A 87 20.54 1.74 -3.02
CA GLY A 87 21.70 2.30 -3.72
C GLY A 87 21.72 2.07 -5.24
N ALA A 88 20.86 1.19 -5.75
CA ALA A 88 20.73 0.91 -7.18
C ALA A 88 19.66 1.78 -7.88
N ILE A 89 18.93 2.62 -7.13
CA ILE A 89 17.90 3.51 -7.70
C ILE A 89 18.58 4.74 -8.32
N PRO A 90 18.50 4.93 -9.65
CA PRO A 90 18.99 6.16 -10.29
C PRO A 90 18.26 7.39 -9.77
N ARG A 91 18.96 8.51 -9.64
CA ARG A 91 18.39 9.75 -9.07
C ARG A 91 17.32 10.41 -9.94
N ASP A 92 17.34 10.13 -11.23
CA ASP A 92 16.45 10.64 -12.27
C ASP A 92 15.35 9.64 -12.67
N MET A 93 15.24 8.53 -11.94
CA MET A 93 14.24 7.50 -12.22
C MET A 93 12.88 7.90 -11.69
N GLU A 94 11.87 7.86 -12.56
CA GLU A 94 10.47 8.04 -12.21
C GLU A 94 9.77 6.68 -12.08
N TRP A 95 8.62 6.66 -11.39
CA TRP A 95 7.76 5.47 -11.25
C TRP A 95 8.46 4.26 -10.64
N VAL A 96 9.35 4.51 -9.68
CA VAL A 96 10.03 3.47 -8.91
C VAL A 96 9.44 3.36 -7.51
N PHE A 97 9.34 2.13 -7.01
CA PHE A 97 9.01 1.88 -5.61
C PHE A 97 10.22 2.19 -4.73
N VAL A 98 10.09 3.17 -3.86
CA VAL A 98 11.14 3.50 -2.86
C VAL A 98 11.00 2.51 -1.69
N PRO A 99 11.99 1.65 -1.42
CA PRO A 99 11.90 0.61 -0.39
C PRO A 99 12.11 1.17 1.04
N LEU A 100 11.39 2.23 1.36
CA LEU A 100 11.42 2.91 2.66
C LEU A 100 9.99 3.02 3.20
N GLU A 101 9.85 2.83 4.50
CA GLU A 101 8.61 3.07 5.22
C GLU A 101 8.73 4.35 6.04
N PHE A 102 7.88 5.34 5.74
CA PHE A 102 7.80 6.60 6.48
C PHE A 102 6.68 6.51 7.52
N ILE A 103 7.04 6.58 8.79
CA ILE A 103 6.08 6.48 9.89
C ILE A 103 6.06 7.79 10.67
N CYS A 104 4.97 8.56 10.54
CA CYS A 104 4.69 9.70 11.38
C CYS A 104 3.90 9.27 12.62
N ARG A 105 4.35 9.66 13.80
CA ARG A 105 3.72 9.31 15.07
C ARG A 105 3.47 10.56 15.92
N HIS A 106 2.26 10.71 16.43
CA HIS A 106 1.96 11.77 17.40
C HIS A 106 2.53 11.48 18.80
N TYR A 107 2.67 10.19 19.13
CA TYR A 107 3.15 9.74 20.42
C TYR A 107 4.26 8.71 20.27
N LEU A 108 5.21 8.72 21.21
CA LEU A 108 6.25 7.71 21.28
C LEU A 108 5.66 6.40 21.83
N SER A 109 5.38 5.45 20.97
CA SER A 109 4.73 4.17 21.32
C SER A 109 5.27 2.99 20.50
N GLY A 110 4.90 1.77 20.89
CA GLY A 110 5.23 0.54 20.17
C GLY A 110 6.73 0.32 20.00
N SER A 111 7.18 0.04 18.78
CA SER A 111 8.60 -0.22 18.48
C SER A 111 9.51 0.99 18.71
N ALA A 112 9.00 2.20 18.51
CA ALA A 112 9.75 3.43 18.77
C ALA A 112 10.01 3.62 20.26
N TRP A 113 8.99 3.39 21.10
CA TRP A 113 9.14 3.39 22.56
C TRP A 113 10.15 2.35 23.05
N ARG A 114 10.05 1.11 22.57
CA ARG A 114 11.01 0.05 22.92
C ARG A 114 12.44 0.38 22.53
N ARG A 115 12.66 1.05 21.39
CA ARG A 115 14.01 1.51 21.00
C ARG A 115 14.51 2.62 21.90
N PHE A 116 13.66 3.60 22.21
CA PHE A 116 14.01 4.69 23.14
C PHE A 116 14.42 4.18 24.52
N GLN A 117 13.73 3.17 25.07
CA GLN A 117 14.06 2.56 26.37
C GLN A 117 15.40 1.80 26.38
N ARG A 118 15.90 1.39 25.23
CA ARG A 118 17.17 0.65 25.12
C ARG A 118 18.40 1.56 24.92
N GLY A 119 18.22 2.86 24.74
CA GLY A 119 19.26 3.81 24.39
C GLY A 119 19.49 3.78 22.89
#